data_b582aa473150fe4cfcf2511d263c15d3
#
_entry.id   b582aa473150fe4cfcf2511d263c15d3
#
_cell.length_a   1.000
_cell.length_b   1.000
_cell.length_c   1.000
_cell.angle_alpha   90.00
_cell.angle_beta   90.00
_cell.angle_gamma   90.00
#
_symmetry.space_group_name_H-M   'P 1'
#
loop_
_entity.id
_entity.type
_entity.pdbx_description
1 polymer ?
#
loop_
_entity_poly.entity_id
_entity_poly.type
_entity_poly.pdbx_seq_one_letter_code
_entity_poly.pdbx_strand_id
1 'polypeptide(L)'
;YTSEQTPSSVALGVLVNKEGQVIASGGYFIQAMPGCAEETLAKLEENISLTPYVTQLLELGYTPEKMIETIARGLEVTIQESVELSYKCRCSREKILGALATLGQEDLTAMSEDEETEVHCQFCNETYKFSGAEIAGLLKK
;
A
#
# COMPACT_ATOMS: atom_id res chain seq x y z
N TYR A 1 8.36 -8.18 -9.21
CA TYR A 1 8.52 -8.25 -10.68
C TYR A 1 7.19 -8.50 -11.40
N THR A 2 6.41 -9.48 -10.93
CA THR A 2 5.16 -9.90 -11.62
C THR A 2 4.11 -8.79 -11.68
N SER A 3 3.93 -8.02 -10.61
CA SER A 3 2.95 -6.93 -10.55
C SER A 3 3.43 -5.65 -11.25
N GLU A 4 4.71 -5.32 -11.09
CA GLU A 4 5.28 -4.08 -11.62
C GLU A 4 5.85 -4.23 -13.04
N GLN A 5 6.12 -5.46 -13.48
CA GLN A 5 6.75 -5.80 -14.77
C GLN A 5 8.10 -5.09 -14.99
N THR A 6 8.76 -4.72 -13.89
CA THR A 6 10.02 -3.98 -13.87
C THR A 6 10.95 -4.66 -12.86
N PRO A 7 12.25 -4.82 -13.14
CA PRO A 7 13.21 -5.32 -12.15
C PRO A 7 13.13 -4.49 -10.87
N SER A 8 12.82 -5.16 -9.77
CA SER A 8 12.60 -4.47 -8.49
C SER A 8 13.09 -5.30 -7.33
N SER A 9 13.52 -4.62 -6.26
CA SER A 9 13.90 -5.20 -4.98
C SER A 9 13.04 -4.62 -3.89
N VAL A 10 12.52 -5.47 -3.01
CA VAL A 10 11.66 -5.08 -1.89
C VAL A 10 12.19 -5.72 -0.63
N ALA A 11 12.30 -4.93 0.44
CA ALA A 11 12.52 -5.46 1.77
C ALA A 11 11.57 -4.79 2.75
N LEU A 12 10.92 -5.59 3.56
CA LEU A 12 10.00 -5.15 4.61
C LEU A 12 10.45 -5.75 5.94
N GLY A 13 10.23 -4.99 7.02
CA GLY A 13 10.53 -5.46 8.36
C GLY A 13 9.49 -4.94 9.35
N VAL A 14 9.09 -5.81 10.27
CA VAL A 14 8.23 -5.48 11.40
C VAL A 14 8.87 -6.07 12.65
N LEU A 15 9.05 -5.23 13.66
CA LEU A 15 9.53 -5.62 14.97
C LEU A 15 8.37 -5.59 15.96
N VAL A 16 8.13 -6.70 16.63
CA VAL A 16 7.02 -6.88 17.56
C VAL A 16 7.57 -7.22 18.93
N ASN A 17 7.05 -6.62 19.98
CA ASN A 17 7.41 -6.95 21.35
C ASN A 17 6.73 -8.25 21.85
N LYS A 18 7.04 -8.67 23.07
CA LYS A 18 6.47 -9.89 23.67
C LYS A 18 4.96 -9.82 23.87
N GLU A 19 4.42 -8.63 23.97
CA GLU A 19 3.00 -8.33 24.14
C GLU A 19 2.24 -8.27 22.80
N GLY A 20 2.93 -8.51 21.67
CA GLY A 20 2.33 -8.47 20.34
C GLY A 20 2.16 -7.05 19.74
N GLN A 21 2.75 -6.04 20.36
CA GLN A 21 2.69 -4.67 19.85
C GLN A 21 3.81 -4.42 18.85
N VAL A 22 3.49 -3.71 17.76
CA VAL A 22 4.50 -3.28 16.79
C VAL A 22 5.33 -2.15 17.37
N ILE A 23 6.64 -2.40 17.53
CA ILE A 23 7.60 -1.41 18.03
C ILE A 23 8.15 -0.56 16.87
N ALA A 24 8.45 -1.21 15.75
CA ALA A 24 8.96 -0.58 14.56
C ALA A 24 8.52 -1.35 13.32
N SER A 25 8.24 -0.64 12.25
CA SER A 25 7.96 -1.22 10.94
C SER A 25 8.46 -0.30 9.84
N GLY A 26 8.89 -0.87 8.74
CA GLY A 26 9.37 -0.11 7.61
C GLY A 26 9.87 -1.00 6.50
N GLY A 27 10.47 -0.38 5.49
CA GLY A 27 11.00 -1.10 4.36
C GLY A 27 11.51 -0.16 3.28
N TYR A 28 11.95 -0.76 2.19
CA TYR A 28 12.28 -0.05 0.98
C TYR A 28 11.78 -0.79 -0.24
N PHE A 29 11.54 -0.05 -1.29
CA PHE A 29 11.17 -0.54 -2.60
C PHE A 29 12.03 0.16 -3.64
N ILE A 30 12.76 -0.60 -4.45
CA ILE A 30 13.66 -0.10 -5.47
C ILE A 30 13.23 -0.65 -6.81
N GLN A 31 13.13 0.21 -7.80
CA GLN A 31 12.81 -0.16 -9.18
C GLN A 31 13.88 0.35 -10.13
N ALA A 32 14.29 -0.53 -11.04
CA ALA A 32 15.14 -0.13 -12.16
C ALA A 32 14.29 0.62 -13.19
N MET A 33 14.64 1.88 -13.43
CA MET A 33 13.97 2.65 -14.48
C MET A 33 14.48 2.24 -15.87
N PRO A 34 13.66 2.36 -16.92
CA PRO A 34 14.09 2.10 -18.28
C PRO A 34 15.34 2.90 -18.65
N GLY A 35 16.36 2.21 -19.17
CA GLY A 35 17.63 2.83 -19.52
C GLY A 35 18.62 2.98 -18.36
N CYS A 36 18.33 2.40 -17.20
CA CYS A 36 19.29 2.34 -16.09
C CYS A 36 20.57 1.58 -16.52
N ALA A 37 21.73 2.16 -16.23
CA ALA A 37 23.01 1.56 -16.56
C ALA A 37 23.25 0.28 -15.75
N GLU A 38 23.82 -0.75 -16.39
CA GLU A 38 24.13 -2.02 -15.72
C GLU A 38 25.07 -1.85 -14.52
N GLU A 39 26.02 -0.91 -14.60
CA GLU A 39 26.93 -0.58 -13.51
C GLU A 39 26.18 -0.05 -12.27
N THR A 40 25.12 0.75 -12.48
CA THR A 40 24.27 1.25 -11.40
C THR A 40 23.48 0.12 -10.74
N LEU A 41 22.94 -0.80 -11.55
CA LEU A 41 22.25 -1.99 -11.05
C LEU A 41 23.17 -2.89 -10.25
N ALA A 42 24.34 -3.21 -10.78
CA ALA A 42 25.33 -4.03 -10.10
C ALA A 42 25.77 -3.41 -8.76
N LYS A 43 25.96 -2.08 -8.74
CA LYS A 43 26.30 -1.36 -7.50
C LYS A 43 25.18 -1.39 -6.47
N LEU A 44 23.92 -1.26 -6.89
CA LEU A 44 22.76 -1.40 -6.01
C LEU A 44 22.63 -2.82 -5.46
N GLU A 45 22.80 -3.83 -6.29
CA GLU A 45 22.74 -5.23 -5.86
C GLU A 45 23.83 -5.54 -4.83
N GLU A 46 25.06 -5.07 -5.05
CA GLU A 46 26.16 -5.17 -4.08
C GLU A 46 25.78 -4.51 -2.75
N ASN A 47 25.31 -3.26 -2.79
CA ASN A 47 24.94 -2.52 -1.60
C ASN A 47 23.78 -3.18 -0.85
N ILE A 48 22.74 -3.66 -1.56
CA ILE A 48 21.61 -4.36 -0.97
C ILE A 48 22.08 -5.63 -0.26
N SER A 49 22.98 -6.39 -0.87
CA SER A 49 23.49 -7.63 -0.28
C SER A 49 24.28 -7.40 1.01
N LEU A 50 24.87 -6.23 1.16
CA LEU A 50 25.64 -5.81 2.34
C LEU A 50 24.79 -5.06 3.38
N THR A 51 23.56 -4.70 3.02
CA THR A 51 22.67 -3.95 3.92
C THR A 51 22.05 -4.90 4.97
N PRO A 52 22.10 -4.54 6.26
CA PRO A 52 21.44 -5.30 7.31
C PRO A 52 19.92 -5.43 7.08
N TYR A 53 19.29 -6.38 7.75
CA TYR A 53 17.82 -6.50 7.71
C TYR A 53 17.14 -5.20 8.14
N VAL A 54 16.00 -4.90 7.52
CA VAL A 54 15.22 -3.68 7.81
C VAL A 54 14.93 -3.51 9.30
N THR A 55 14.60 -4.59 10.00
CA THR A 55 14.38 -4.55 11.46
C THR A 55 15.60 -4.08 12.23
N GLN A 56 16.80 -4.50 11.84
CA GLN A 56 18.04 -4.05 12.47
C GLN A 56 18.32 -2.57 12.20
N LEU A 57 18.05 -2.10 10.97
CA LEU A 57 18.19 -0.68 10.64
C LEU A 57 17.22 0.17 11.48
N LEU A 58 15.98 -0.30 11.64
CA LEU A 58 14.98 0.39 12.47
C LEU A 58 15.36 0.42 13.95
N GLU A 59 15.89 -0.69 14.49
CA GLU A 59 16.40 -0.75 15.88
C GLU A 59 17.58 0.22 16.10
N LEU A 60 18.40 0.42 15.08
CA LEU A 60 19.50 1.38 15.11
C LEU A 60 19.05 2.84 14.88
N GLY A 61 17.74 3.07 14.73
CA GLY A 61 17.17 4.40 14.57
C GLY A 61 17.41 5.01 13.18
N TYR A 62 17.53 4.19 12.15
CA TYR A 62 17.66 4.69 10.79
C TYR A 62 16.36 5.34 10.33
N THR A 63 16.49 6.57 9.82
CA THR A 63 15.42 7.24 9.09
C THR A 63 15.33 6.70 7.66
N PRO A 64 14.21 6.93 6.93
CA PRO A 64 14.10 6.57 5.52
C PRO A 64 15.25 7.11 4.67
N GLU A 65 15.66 8.37 4.89
CA GLU A 65 16.76 9.01 4.18
C GLU A 65 18.08 8.27 4.41
N LYS A 66 18.36 7.90 5.66
CA LYS A 66 19.57 7.15 6.01
C LYS A 66 19.57 5.74 5.43
N MET A 67 18.42 5.12 5.28
CA MET A 67 18.28 3.84 4.58
C MET A 67 18.61 4.01 3.09
N ILE A 68 18.06 5.04 2.45
CA ILE A 68 18.34 5.36 1.05
C ILE A 68 19.83 5.61 0.85
N GLU A 69 20.47 6.44 1.67
CA GLU A 69 21.92 6.72 1.61
C GLU A 69 22.77 5.45 1.77
N THR A 70 22.33 4.53 2.61
CA THR A 70 23.04 3.26 2.83
C THR A 70 22.95 2.36 1.62
N ILE A 71 21.76 2.20 1.04
CA ILE A 71 21.49 1.34 -0.11
C ILE A 71 22.11 1.93 -1.39
N ALA A 72 22.03 3.24 -1.55
CA ALA A 72 22.56 3.93 -2.72
C ALA A 72 24.00 4.43 -2.53
N ARG A 73 24.77 3.84 -1.61
CA ARG A 73 26.17 4.23 -1.35
C ARG A 73 27.00 4.22 -2.63
N GLY A 74 27.64 5.35 -2.91
CA GLY A 74 28.46 5.53 -4.10
C GLY A 74 27.69 5.88 -5.37
N LEU A 75 26.38 6.12 -5.24
CA LEU A 75 25.53 6.66 -6.28
C LEU A 75 25.06 8.07 -5.89
N GLU A 76 24.71 8.87 -6.88
CA GLU A 76 24.10 10.18 -6.66
C GLU A 76 22.63 10.00 -6.31
N VAL A 77 22.19 10.59 -5.20
CA VAL A 77 20.82 10.46 -4.67
C VAL A 77 20.16 11.82 -4.58
N THR A 78 18.93 11.91 -5.07
CA THR A 78 18.08 13.08 -4.89
C THR A 78 16.79 12.66 -4.18
N ILE A 79 16.54 13.18 -2.98
CA ILE A 79 15.27 12.98 -2.28
C ILE A 79 14.26 13.95 -2.85
N GLN A 80 13.21 13.42 -3.46
CA GLN A 80 12.19 14.23 -4.13
C GLN A 80 11.06 14.67 -3.21
N GLU A 81 10.61 13.75 -2.34
CA GLU A 81 9.47 14.01 -1.46
C GLU A 81 9.59 13.19 -0.18
N SER A 82 9.10 13.75 0.91
CA SER A 82 8.90 13.05 2.19
C SER A 82 7.47 13.28 2.66
N VAL A 83 6.74 12.20 2.93
CA VAL A 83 5.35 12.23 3.36
C VAL A 83 5.17 11.46 4.65
N GLU A 84 4.31 11.94 5.54
CA GLU A 84 3.94 11.20 6.73
C GLU A 84 3.06 10.00 6.38
N LEU A 85 3.39 8.85 6.94
CA LEU A 85 2.63 7.62 6.77
C LEU A 85 1.62 7.46 7.90
N SER A 86 0.41 7.06 7.54
CA SER A 86 -0.62 6.69 8.52
C SER A 86 -1.37 5.44 8.06
N TYR A 87 -1.69 4.56 9.02
CA TYR A 87 -2.59 3.44 8.76
C TYR A 87 -4.04 3.96 8.75
N LYS A 88 -4.48 4.41 7.58
CA LYS A 88 -5.82 4.98 7.39
C LYS A 88 -6.40 4.51 6.06
N CYS A 89 -7.52 3.81 6.12
CA CYS A 89 -8.25 3.46 4.92
C CYS A 89 -8.91 4.71 4.31
N ARG A 90 -8.94 4.75 2.99
CA ARG A 90 -9.60 5.83 2.22
C ARG A 90 -11.02 5.47 1.80
N CYS A 91 -11.60 4.39 2.37
CA CYS A 91 -13.00 4.07 2.13
C CYS A 91 -13.91 5.13 2.75
N SER A 92 -15.06 5.31 2.15
CA SER A 92 -16.17 6.10 2.70
C SER A 92 -17.47 5.57 2.16
N ARG A 93 -18.59 5.91 2.85
CA ARG A 93 -19.92 5.53 2.42
C ARG A 93 -20.22 5.96 0.98
N GLU A 94 -19.82 7.18 0.61
CA GLU A 94 -20.01 7.74 -0.74
C GLU A 94 -19.26 6.95 -1.80
N LYS A 95 -18.01 6.53 -1.50
CA LYS A 95 -17.20 5.73 -2.43
C LYS A 95 -17.79 4.35 -2.64
N ILE A 96 -18.29 3.72 -1.57
CA ILE A 96 -18.95 2.42 -1.67
C ILE A 96 -20.25 2.55 -2.47
N LEU A 97 -21.04 3.57 -2.20
CA LEU A 97 -22.27 3.84 -2.96
C LEU A 97 -21.98 4.10 -4.45
N GLY A 98 -20.90 4.86 -4.73
CA GLY A 98 -20.42 5.06 -6.09
C GLY A 98 -19.98 3.77 -6.79
N ALA A 99 -19.37 2.84 -6.05
CA ALA A 99 -19.01 1.53 -6.57
C ALA A 99 -20.27 0.67 -6.84
N LEU A 100 -21.24 0.68 -5.92
CA LEU A 100 -22.51 0.00 -6.14
C LEU A 100 -23.24 0.52 -7.39
N ALA A 101 -23.20 1.82 -7.66
CA ALA A 101 -23.79 2.42 -8.85
C ALA A 101 -23.20 1.93 -10.18
N THR A 102 -22.07 1.22 -10.16
CA THR A 102 -21.49 0.59 -11.37
C THR A 102 -21.98 -0.83 -11.63
N LEU A 103 -22.78 -1.39 -10.73
CA LEU A 103 -23.39 -2.70 -10.90
C LEU A 103 -24.48 -2.68 -12.00
N GLY A 104 -24.79 -3.84 -12.53
CA GLY A 104 -25.89 -4.02 -13.48
C GLY A 104 -27.27 -3.71 -12.87
N GLN A 105 -28.22 -3.30 -13.72
CA GLN A 105 -29.58 -2.99 -13.25
C GLN A 105 -30.27 -4.17 -12.57
N GLU A 106 -30.01 -5.39 -13.03
CA GLU A 106 -30.58 -6.62 -12.43
C GLU A 106 -30.07 -6.79 -10.99
N ASP A 107 -28.77 -6.64 -10.77
CA ASP A 107 -28.17 -6.75 -9.44
C ASP A 107 -28.68 -5.66 -8.49
N LEU A 108 -28.72 -4.40 -8.97
CA LEU A 108 -29.23 -3.29 -8.18
C LEU A 108 -30.73 -3.46 -7.83
N THR A 109 -31.51 -4.04 -8.75
CA THR A 109 -32.93 -4.32 -8.50
C THR A 109 -33.05 -5.38 -7.41
N ALA A 110 -32.35 -6.48 -7.51
CA ALA A 110 -32.36 -7.52 -6.49
C ALA A 110 -31.96 -6.98 -5.12
N MET A 111 -30.85 -6.22 -5.04
CA MET A 111 -30.39 -5.59 -3.80
C MET A 111 -31.35 -4.54 -3.24
N SER A 112 -32.17 -3.91 -4.09
CA SER A 112 -33.16 -2.91 -3.64
C SER A 112 -34.41 -3.55 -2.98
N GLU A 113 -34.62 -4.84 -3.18
CA GLU A 113 -35.70 -5.62 -2.55
C GLU A 113 -35.33 -6.08 -1.12
N ASP A 114 -34.02 -6.06 -0.78
CA ASP A 114 -33.54 -6.39 0.55
C ASP A 114 -33.83 -5.22 1.53
N GLU A 115 -34.13 -5.53 2.78
CA GLU A 115 -34.27 -4.49 3.82
C GLU A 115 -32.97 -3.71 4.03
N GLU A 116 -31.85 -4.41 4.05
CA GLU A 116 -30.53 -3.84 4.27
C GLU A 116 -29.46 -4.66 3.54
N THR A 117 -28.59 -3.99 2.80
CA THR A 117 -27.41 -4.57 2.17
C THR A 117 -26.16 -4.16 2.94
N GLU A 118 -25.38 -5.14 3.42
CA GLU A 118 -24.11 -4.90 4.07
C GLU A 118 -22.94 -5.03 3.07
N VAL A 119 -22.05 -4.06 3.07
CA VAL A 119 -20.82 -4.06 2.27
C VAL A 119 -19.61 -3.86 3.17
N HIS A 120 -18.65 -4.77 3.09
CA HIS A 120 -17.42 -4.71 3.86
C HIS A 120 -16.26 -4.15 3.03
N CYS A 121 -15.52 -3.22 3.60
CA CYS A 121 -14.27 -2.77 3.00
C CYS A 121 -13.21 -3.86 3.12
N GLN A 122 -12.69 -4.36 2.00
CA GLN A 122 -11.67 -5.43 1.99
C GLN A 122 -10.33 -5.01 2.60
N PHE A 123 -10.07 -3.70 2.76
CA PHE A 123 -8.81 -3.18 3.28
C PHE A 123 -8.82 -2.98 4.80
N CYS A 124 -9.89 -2.42 5.37
CA CYS A 124 -9.97 -2.10 6.79
C CYS A 124 -11.11 -2.82 7.53
N ASN A 125 -11.89 -3.62 6.81
CA ASN A 125 -13.02 -4.39 7.33
C ASN A 125 -14.16 -3.55 7.93
N GLU A 126 -14.19 -2.25 7.64
CA GLU A 126 -15.33 -1.37 7.98
C GLU A 126 -16.57 -1.83 7.26
N THR A 127 -17.70 -1.87 7.97
CA THR A 127 -19.00 -2.31 7.45
C THR A 127 -19.88 -1.11 7.15
N TYR A 128 -20.37 -1.07 5.94
CA TYR A 128 -21.32 -0.06 5.46
C TYR A 128 -22.68 -0.71 5.19
N LYS A 129 -23.73 -0.12 5.70
CA LYS A 129 -25.11 -0.61 5.53
C LYS A 129 -25.89 0.35 4.66
N PHE A 130 -26.59 -0.21 3.68
CA PHE A 130 -27.40 0.54 2.73
C PHE A 130 -28.82 -0.04 2.72
N SER A 131 -29.80 0.82 2.84
CA SER A 131 -31.20 0.41 2.71
C SER A 131 -31.57 0.16 1.25
N GLY A 132 -32.55 -0.71 1.01
CA GLY A 132 -33.07 -0.97 -0.33
C GLY A 132 -33.54 0.32 -1.04
N ALA A 133 -34.08 1.30 -0.29
CA ALA A 133 -34.47 2.59 -0.83
C ALA A 133 -33.27 3.43 -1.36
N GLU A 134 -32.13 3.38 -0.69
CA GLU A 134 -30.89 4.05 -1.17
C GLU A 134 -30.40 3.39 -2.44
N ILE A 135 -30.41 2.06 -2.51
CA ILE A 135 -29.98 1.30 -3.70
C ILE A 135 -30.96 1.54 -4.86
N ALA A 136 -32.29 1.54 -4.60
CA ALA A 136 -33.29 1.90 -5.60
C ALA A 136 -33.07 3.31 -6.19
N GLY A 137 -32.51 4.22 -5.39
CA GLY A 137 -32.11 5.56 -5.85
C GLY A 137 -31.01 5.56 -6.91
N LEU A 138 -30.19 4.50 -6.99
CA LEU A 138 -29.13 4.34 -8.01
C LEU A 138 -29.68 3.89 -9.37
N LEU A 139 -30.83 3.20 -9.39
CA LEU A 139 -31.48 2.75 -10.63
C LEU A 139 -32.00 3.90 -11.49
N LYS A 140 -32.14 5.10 -10.91
CA LYS A 140 -32.71 6.28 -11.59
C LYS A 140 -31.68 7.16 -12.30
N LYS A 141 -30.44 6.76 -12.34
CA LYS A 141 -29.35 7.45 -13.08
C LYS A 141 -28.90 6.64 -14.28
#